data_3a44dbcaf01e91356f18e07a229b2f62
#
_entry.id   3a44dbcaf01e91356f18e07a229b2f62
#
_cell.length_a   1.000
_cell.length_b   1.000
_cell.length_c   1.000
_cell.angle_alpha   90.00
_cell.angle_beta   90.00
_cell.angle_gamma   90.00
#
_symmetry.space_group_name_H-M   'P 1'
#
loop_
_entity.id
_entity.type
_entity.pdbx_description
1 polymer ?
#
loop_
_entity_poly.entity_id
_entity_poly.type
_entity_poly.pdbx_seq_one_letter_code
_entity_poly.pdbx_strand_id
1 'polypeptide(L)'
;GGSSAMGAVDDVMPTASQEPWDLATGAEADVIGGGGGNNMFTYTYAHDSGLSVTASYTNAADAVTDVSYSDIGVSYSGVDGLLVGYAQGDVEVTTNTKKEQNTMYATYAMGGITVGIQVSENDQSGSTNDRDSTGMGISYQVSDDLAVSYGSHNIEYDNTTLDDQESTAVSVSYTMGS
;
A
#
# COMPACT_ATOMS: atom_id res chain seq x y z
N GLY A 1 12.33 -1.53 13.93
CA GLY A 1 10.90 -1.28 13.99
C GLY A 1 10.20 -2.16 12.98
N GLY A 2 9.02 -2.64 13.29
CA GLY A 2 8.17 -3.34 12.34
C GLY A 2 7.46 -2.33 11.42
N SER A 3 6.93 -2.83 10.31
CA SER A 3 6.03 -2.05 9.47
C SER A 3 4.68 -1.87 10.18
N SER A 4 4.03 -0.72 10.01
CA SER A 4 2.64 -0.53 10.45
C SER A 4 1.68 -1.35 9.58
N ALA A 5 0.39 -1.43 9.94
CA ALA A 5 -0.58 -2.15 9.13
C ALA A 5 -0.72 -1.55 7.73
N MET A 6 -0.77 -0.21 7.62
CA MET A 6 -0.78 0.49 6.33
C MET A 6 0.54 0.33 5.58
N GLY A 7 1.69 0.47 6.26
CA GLY A 7 3.00 0.29 5.64
C GLY A 7 3.34 -1.15 5.24
N ALA A 8 2.52 -2.12 5.62
CA ALA A 8 2.64 -3.50 5.17
C ALA A 8 1.83 -3.78 3.89
N VAL A 9 1.00 -2.82 3.46
CA VAL A 9 0.06 -2.97 2.35
C VAL A 9 0.17 -1.85 1.30
N ASP A 10 1.15 -0.97 1.43
CA ASP A 10 1.40 0.06 0.42
C ASP A 10 1.94 -0.53 -0.89
N ASP A 11 2.51 -1.72 -0.83
CA ASP A 11 3.24 -2.37 -1.92
C ASP A 11 2.84 -3.85 -2.03
N VAL A 12 1.62 -4.13 -2.48
CA VAL A 12 1.08 -5.50 -2.57
C VAL A 12 0.81 -5.97 -4.00
N MET A 13 1.02 -5.11 -4.99
CA MET A 13 0.79 -5.50 -6.39
C MET A 13 1.89 -6.42 -6.91
N PRO A 14 1.53 -7.47 -7.68
CA PRO A 14 2.52 -8.39 -8.23
C PRO A 14 3.39 -7.70 -9.29
N THR A 15 4.70 -7.72 -9.06
CA THR A 15 5.71 -7.17 -9.96
C THR A 15 6.92 -8.11 -10.08
N ALA A 16 7.66 -8.00 -11.18
CA ALA A 16 8.95 -8.66 -11.34
C ALA A 16 10.11 -7.80 -10.82
N SER A 17 9.98 -6.47 -10.88
CA SER A 17 11.02 -5.51 -10.46
C SER A 17 10.46 -4.11 -10.27
N GLN A 18 10.17 -3.38 -11.37
CA GLN A 18 9.69 -2.01 -11.34
C GLN A 18 8.18 -1.95 -11.13
N GLU A 19 7.76 -1.10 -10.24
CA GLU A 19 6.38 -0.89 -9.87
C GLU A 19 5.80 0.36 -10.56
N PRO A 20 4.56 0.31 -11.10
CA PRO A 20 3.98 1.48 -11.77
C PRO A 20 3.74 2.67 -10.85
N TRP A 21 3.43 2.43 -9.58
CA TRP A 21 3.20 3.50 -8.59
C TRP A 21 4.46 4.28 -8.25
N ASP A 22 5.65 3.69 -8.33
CA ASP A 22 6.93 4.38 -8.18
C ASP A 22 7.20 5.41 -9.30
N LEU A 23 6.41 5.38 -10.38
CA LEU A 23 6.52 6.33 -11.48
C LEU A 23 5.66 7.59 -11.27
N ALA A 24 4.74 7.58 -10.33
CA ALA A 24 3.99 8.77 -9.96
C ALA A 24 4.93 9.82 -9.35
N THR A 25 4.63 11.10 -9.60
CA THR A 25 5.52 12.20 -9.21
C THR A 25 4.78 13.28 -8.46
N GLY A 26 5.51 13.96 -7.57
CA GLY A 26 4.98 15.06 -6.77
C GLY A 26 4.72 14.68 -5.32
N ALA A 27 4.41 15.68 -4.49
CA ALA A 27 4.23 15.50 -3.04
C ALA A 27 2.98 14.69 -2.66
N GLU A 28 2.05 14.54 -3.61
CA GLU A 28 0.77 13.84 -3.41
C GLU A 28 0.71 12.51 -4.18
N ALA A 29 1.86 12.01 -4.64
CA ALA A 29 1.95 10.74 -5.38
C ALA A 29 1.72 9.52 -4.47
N ASP A 30 2.07 9.64 -3.18
CA ASP A 30 1.82 8.59 -2.20
C ASP A 30 0.38 8.69 -1.70
N VAL A 31 -0.51 7.83 -2.19
CA VAL A 31 -1.93 7.83 -1.77
C VAL A 31 -2.07 7.26 -0.36
N ILE A 32 -1.38 6.18 -0.06
CA ILE A 32 -1.34 5.60 1.28
C ILE A 32 0.10 5.50 1.76
N GLY A 33 0.28 5.53 3.08
CA GLY A 33 1.60 5.38 3.68
C GLY A 33 1.52 4.94 5.13
N GLY A 34 2.46 4.13 5.55
CA GLY A 34 2.53 3.63 6.91
C GLY A 34 3.09 4.63 7.91
N GLY A 35 2.66 4.53 9.15
CA GLY A 35 3.36 5.14 10.27
C GLY A 35 4.72 4.49 10.47
N GLY A 36 5.68 5.28 10.90
CA GLY A 36 7.03 4.81 11.20
C GLY A 36 7.61 5.56 12.40
N GLY A 37 8.71 5.06 12.92
CA GLY A 37 9.47 5.72 13.97
C GLY A 37 9.86 4.80 15.12
N ASN A 38 10.71 5.35 16.02
CA ASN A 38 11.26 4.58 17.15
C ASN A 38 10.25 4.37 18.29
N ASN A 39 9.11 5.08 18.27
CA ASN A 39 8.08 5.05 19.32
C ASN A 39 6.80 4.35 18.87
N MET A 40 6.85 3.55 17.82
CA MET A 40 5.69 2.84 17.31
C MET A 40 5.47 1.53 18.09
N PHE A 41 4.25 1.33 18.54
CA PHE A 41 3.76 0.05 19.03
C PHE A 41 3.00 -0.64 17.91
N THR A 42 3.34 -1.89 17.62
CA THR A 42 2.63 -2.72 16.64
C THR A 42 2.28 -4.06 17.30
N TYR A 43 1.04 -4.48 17.11
CA TYR A 43 0.54 -5.78 17.53
C TYR A 43 -0.01 -6.54 16.33
N THR A 44 0.44 -7.76 16.12
CA THR A 44 -0.06 -8.64 15.07
C THR A 44 -0.60 -9.93 15.68
N TYR A 45 -1.80 -10.29 15.30
CA TYR A 45 -2.42 -11.58 15.59
C TYR A 45 -2.59 -12.36 14.29
N ALA A 46 -2.02 -13.55 14.23
CA ALA A 46 -2.18 -14.48 13.10
C ALA A 46 -2.85 -15.77 13.59
N HIS A 47 -3.83 -16.23 12.84
CA HIS A 47 -4.59 -17.45 13.11
C HIS A 47 -4.34 -18.50 12.04
N ASP A 48 -4.36 -19.77 12.40
CA ASP A 48 -4.08 -20.92 11.52
C ASP A 48 -5.05 -21.02 10.32
N SER A 49 -6.21 -20.35 10.38
CA SER A 49 -7.14 -20.24 9.25
C SER A 49 -6.67 -19.34 8.11
N GLY A 50 -5.53 -18.68 8.25
CA GLY A 50 -5.02 -17.67 7.32
C GLY A 50 -5.49 -16.24 7.61
N LEU A 51 -6.25 -16.01 8.70
CA LEU A 51 -6.62 -14.68 9.15
C LEU A 51 -5.45 -14.01 9.88
N SER A 52 -5.12 -12.78 9.51
CA SER A 52 -4.18 -11.92 10.24
C SER A 52 -4.79 -10.55 10.52
N VAL A 53 -4.53 -10.02 11.71
CA VAL A 53 -4.94 -8.67 12.12
C VAL A 53 -3.72 -7.97 12.68
N THR A 54 -3.43 -6.78 12.18
CA THR A 54 -2.34 -5.93 12.68
C THR A 54 -2.91 -4.57 13.10
N ALA A 55 -2.46 -4.06 14.23
CA ALA A 55 -2.77 -2.71 14.68
C ALA A 55 -1.49 -2.01 15.13
N SER A 56 -1.35 -0.74 14.78
CA SER A 56 -0.17 0.07 15.14
C SER A 56 -0.58 1.41 15.70
N TYR A 57 0.29 1.95 16.54
CA TYR A 57 0.10 3.27 17.14
C TYR A 57 1.45 3.94 17.38
N THR A 58 1.53 5.21 17.00
CA THR A 58 2.66 6.09 17.30
C THR A 58 2.12 7.34 17.97
N ASN A 59 2.63 7.66 19.16
CA ASN A 59 2.25 8.88 19.86
C ASN A 59 3.11 10.05 19.39
N ALA A 60 2.49 11.22 19.24
CA ALA A 60 3.22 12.47 19.06
C ALA A 60 4.05 12.76 20.31
N ALA A 61 5.34 13.01 20.16
CA ALA A 61 6.20 13.41 21.27
C ALA A 61 6.03 14.91 21.61
N ASP A 62 5.64 15.73 20.63
CA ASP A 62 5.32 17.14 20.76
C ASP A 62 4.01 17.43 20.01
N ALA A 63 3.01 17.97 20.70
CA ALA A 63 1.69 18.26 20.12
C ALA A 63 1.66 19.32 19.00
N VAL A 64 2.78 19.99 18.75
CA VAL A 64 2.89 21.07 17.75
C VAL A 64 3.68 20.65 16.52
N THR A 65 4.65 19.76 16.68
CA THR A 65 5.60 19.39 15.61
C THR A 65 5.58 17.92 15.24
N ASP A 66 5.04 17.07 16.11
CA ASP A 66 5.04 15.64 15.91
C ASP A 66 3.64 15.13 15.56
N VAL A 67 3.62 14.12 14.74
CA VAL A 67 2.41 13.48 14.21
C VAL A 67 2.07 12.27 15.05
N SER A 68 0.82 12.13 15.48
CA SER A 68 0.32 10.86 15.97
C SER A 68 -0.20 10.02 14.79
N TYR A 69 -0.08 8.71 14.92
CA TYR A 69 -0.50 7.77 13.89
C TYR A 69 -1.15 6.55 14.52
N SER A 70 -2.24 6.10 13.94
CA SER A 70 -2.86 4.82 14.29
C SER A 70 -3.39 4.12 13.06
N ASP A 71 -3.24 2.81 13.00
CA ASP A 71 -3.78 2.01 11.92
C ASP A 71 -4.25 0.62 12.39
N ILE A 72 -5.07 0.03 11.56
CA ILE A 72 -5.48 -1.36 11.67
C ILE A 72 -5.59 -1.97 10.29
N GLY A 73 -5.12 -3.21 10.15
CA GLY A 73 -5.23 -4.00 8.93
C GLY A 73 -5.75 -5.40 9.23
N VAL A 74 -6.48 -5.95 8.29
CA VAL A 74 -6.91 -7.34 8.30
C VAL A 74 -6.61 -7.97 6.95
N SER A 75 -6.07 -9.19 6.96
CA SER A 75 -5.84 -9.96 5.75
C SER A 75 -6.26 -11.41 5.93
N TYR A 76 -6.57 -12.05 4.81
CA TYR A 76 -6.95 -13.45 4.77
C TYR A 76 -6.27 -14.17 3.60
N SER A 77 -5.60 -15.27 3.93
CA SER A 77 -4.87 -16.15 2.98
C SER A 77 -5.25 -17.64 3.14
N GLY A 78 -6.42 -17.92 3.69
CA GLY A 78 -6.88 -19.31 3.95
C GLY A 78 -7.34 -20.08 2.71
N VAL A 79 -7.35 -19.46 1.53
CA VAL A 79 -7.61 -20.10 0.24
C VAL A 79 -6.31 -20.13 -0.56
N ASP A 80 -5.97 -21.30 -1.11
CA ASP A 80 -4.73 -21.49 -1.86
C ASP A 80 -4.60 -20.48 -3.01
N GLY A 81 -3.47 -19.79 -3.06
CA GLY A 81 -3.17 -18.73 -4.00
C GLY A 81 -3.87 -17.39 -3.75
N LEU A 82 -4.88 -17.29 -2.89
CA LEU A 82 -5.64 -16.07 -2.64
C LEU A 82 -5.09 -15.31 -1.42
N LEU A 83 -4.81 -14.03 -1.59
CA LEU A 83 -4.63 -13.08 -0.50
C LEU A 83 -5.58 -11.91 -0.72
N VAL A 84 -6.39 -11.60 0.28
CA VAL A 84 -7.24 -10.40 0.31
C VAL A 84 -6.98 -9.65 1.60
N GLY A 85 -7.09 -8.33 1.56
CA GLY A 85 -6.94 -7.54 2.77
C GLY A 85 -7.55 -6.15 2.66
N TYR A 86 -7.67 -5.56 3.83
CA TYR A 86 -8.12 -4.20 4.05
C TYR A 86 -7.28 -3.58 5.16
N ALA A 87 -6.90 -2.34 5.00
CA ALA A 87 -6.27 -1.56 6.06
C ALA A 87 -6.81 -0.12 6.05
N GLN A 88 -6.84 0.49 7.24
CA GLN A 88 -7.14 1.90 7.42
C GLN A 88 -6.19 2.50 8.43
N GLY A 89 -5.86 3.77 8.26
CA GLY A 89 -4.96 4.52 9.13
C GLY A 89 -5.34 5.97 9.23
N ASP A 90 -5.08 6.53 10.40
CA ASP A 90 -5.30 7.93 10.74
C ASP A 90 -3.97 8.59 11.07
N VAL A 91 -3.70 9.73 10.46
CA VAL A 91 -2.53 10.58 10.73
C VAL A 91 -3.00 11.94 11.21
N GLU A 92 -2.71 12.30 12.44
CA GLU A 92 -2.96 13.66 12.94
C GLU A 92 -1.72 14.52 12.70
N VAL A 93 -1.74 15.35 11.66
CA VAL A 93 -0.60 16.17 11.23
C VAL A 93 -0.46 17.44 12.07
N THR A 94 -1.58 18.02 12.46
CA THR A 94 -1.67 19.18 13.38
C THR A 94 -3.01 19.15 14.11
N THR A 95 -3.23 20.08 15.04
CA THR A 95 -4.49 20.23 15.79
C THR A 95 -5.75 20.31 14.89
N ASN A 96 -5.61 20.62 13.60
CA ASN A 96 -6.72 20.83 12.66
C ASN A 96 -6.59 20.07 11.34
N THR A 97 -5.54 19.29 11.14
CA THR A 97 -5.32 18.55 9.90
C THR A 97 -5.17 17.07 10.21
N LYS A 98 -6.14 16.29 9.78
CA LYS A 98 -6.16 14.83 9.89
C LYS A 98 -6.14 14.26 8.47
N LYS A 99 -5.33 13.22 8.26
CA LYS A 99 -5.40 12.37 7.07
C LYS A 99 -6.03 11.05 7.46
N GLU A 100 -7.04 10.65 6.73
CA GLU A 100 -7.67 9.34 6.83
C GLU A 100 -7.31 8.56 5.58
N GLN A 101 -6.76 7.37 5.75
CA GLN A 101 -6.33 6.53 4.65
C GLN A 101 -7.00 5.19 4.75
N ASN A 102 -7.41 4.65 3.63
CA ASN A 102 -7.85 3.27 3.56
C ASN A 102 -7.38 2.59 2.27
N THR A 103 -7.26 1.28 2.32
CA THR A 103 -6.91 0.48 1.15
C THR A 103 -7.56 -0.90 1.22
N MET A 104 -7.96 -1.40 0.08
CA MET A 104 -8.43 -2.76 -0.11
C MET A 104 -7.68 -3.40 -1.27
N TYR A 105 -7.23 -4.63 -1.10
CA TYR A 105 -6.48 -5.34 -2.12
C TYR A 105 -6.86 -6.81 -2.21
N ALA A 106 -6.61 -7.37 -3.39
CA ALA A 106 -6.69 -8.79 -3.62
C ALA A 106 -5.59 -9.23 -4.59
N THR A 107 -4.90 -10.32 -4.27
CA THR A 107 -3.98 -10.98 -5.19
C THR A 107 -4.34 -12.45 -5.31
N TYR A 108 -4.10 -13.02 -6.50
CA TYR A 108 -4.33 -14.43 -6.75
C TYR A 108 -3.17 -15.02 -7.56
N ALA A 109 -2.57 -16.07 -7.00
CA ALA A 109 -1.45 -16.80 -7.61
C ALA A 109 -1.90 -18.18 -8.10
N MET A 110 -1.58 -18.50 -9.35
CA MET A 110 -1.88 -19.79 -9.97
C MET A 110 -0.83 -20.15 -11.03
N GLY A 111 -0.12 -21.25 -10.82
CA GLY A 111 0.76 -21.82 -11.84
C GLY A 111 1.87 -20.89 -12.33
N GLY A 112 2.49 -20.11 -11.45
CA GLY A 112 3.55 -19.17 -11.78
C GLY A 112 3.03 -17.78 -12.23
N ILE A 113 1.73 -17.59 -12.38
CA ILE A 113 1.09 -16.31 -12.65
C ILE A 113 0.52 -15.77 -11.34
N THR A 114 0.73 -14.48 -11.06
CA THR A 114 0.06 -13.75 -9.99
C THR A 114 -0.62 -12.53 -10.58
N VAL A 115 -1.88 -12.32 -10.24
CA VAL A 115 -2.64 -11.12 -10.59
C VAL A 115 -3.03 -10.37 -9.32
N GLY A 116 -3.17 -9.06 -9.38
CA GLY A 116 -3.56 -8.26 -8.23
C GLY A 116 -4.30 -6.99 -8.62
N ILE A 117 -5.11 -6.52 -7.68
CA ILE A 117 -5.78 -5.22 -7.71
C ILE A 117 -5.74 -4.61 -6.31
N GLN A 118 -5.52 -3.30 -6.25
CA GLN A 118 -5.56 -2.50 -5.03
C GLN A 118 -6.30 -1.21 -5.32
N VAL A 119 -7.19 -0.82 -4.42
CA VAL A 119 -7.85 0.49 -4.42
C VAL A 119 -7.56 1.17 -3.08
N SER A 120 -7.21 2.44 -3.13
CA SER A 120 -6.83 3.21 -1.96
C SER A 120 -7.41 4.61 -2.02
N GLU A 121 -7.74 5.14 -0.86
CA GLU A 121 -8.28 6.49 -0.67
C GLU A 121 -7.46 7.22 0.39
N ASN A 122 -7.33 8.52 0.23
CA ASN A 122 -6.69 9.41 1.20
C ASN A 122 -7.48 10.71 1.31
N ASP A 123 -8.19 10.86 2.40
CA ASP A 123 -8.96 12.05 2.75
C ASP A 123 -8.16 12.94 3.70
N GLN A 124 -8.05 14.20 3.39
CA GLN A 124 -7.33 15.15 4.21
C GLN A 124 -8.23 16.30 4.68
N SER A 125 -8.63 16.28 5.95
CA SER A 125 -9.46 17.34 6.52
C SER A 125 -8.81 18.72 6.41
N GLY A 126 -9.59 19.72 5.95
CA GLY A 126 -9.12 21.08 5.77
C GLY A 126 -8.22 21.31 4.55
N SER A 127 -8.17 20.35 3.64
CA SER A 127 -7.44 20.40 2.38
C SER A 127 -8.38 20.04 1.22
N THR A 128 -7.95 20.32 0.00
CA THR A 128 -8.57 19.85 -1.25
C THR A 128 -7.69 18.80 -1.94
N ASN A 129 -6.83 18.14 -1.17
CA ASN A 129 -5.86 17.18 -1.70
C ASN A 129 -6.30 15.73 -1.44
N ASP A 130 -7.62 15.51 -1.37
CA ASP A 130 -8.18 14.17 -1.33
C ASP A 130 -7.89 13.48 -2.64
N ARG A 131 -7.60 12.19 -2.58
CA ARG A 131 -7.21 11.43 -3.76
C ARG A 131 -7.48 9.93 -3.61
N ASP A 132 -7.83 9.35 -4.72
CA ASP A 132 -8.07 7.93 -4.88
C ASP A 132 -7.01 7.32 -5.77
N SER A 133 -6.71 6.05 -5.57
CA SER A 133 -5.88 5.31 -6.51
C SER A 133 -6.40 3.91 -6.80
N THR A 134 -6.09 3.45 -8.01
CA THR A 134 -6.31 2.07 -8.43
C THR A 134 -5.05 1.52 -9.04
N GLY A 135 -4.49 0.48 -8.41
CA GLY A 135 -3.37 -0.30 -8.89
C GLY A 135 -3.81 -1.66 -9.41
N MET A 136 -3.25 -2.10 -10.54
CA MET A 136 -3.43 -3.45 -11.08
C MET A 136 -2.08 -4.00 -11.52
N GLY A 137 -1.87 -5.30 -11.31
CA GLY A 137 -0.63 -5.95 -11.70
C GLY A 137 -0.83 -7.40 -12.10
N ILE A 138 0.03 -7.85 -13.00
CA ILE A 138 0.23 -9.25 -13.34
C ILE A 138 1.71 -9.55 -13.42
N SER A 139 2.15 -10.60 -12.74
CA SER A 139 3.51 -11.13 -12.87
C SER A 139 3.46 -12.58 -13.31
N TYR A 140 4.51 -12.99 -14.03
CA TYR A 140 4.68 -14.35 -14.51
C TYR A 140 6.12 -14.82 -14.29
N GLN A 141 6.27 -15.90 -13.51
CA GLN A 141 7.53 -16.61 -13.35
C GLN A 141 7.73 -17.52 -14.57
N VAL A 142 8.56 -17.08 -15.51
CA VAL A 142 8.84 -17.80 -16.77
C VAL A 142 9.72 -19.02 -16.52
N SER A 143 10.70 -18.88 -15.63
CA SER A 143 11.62 -19.94 -15.17
C SER A 143 12.11 -19.59 -13.76
N ASP A 144 12.91 -20.46 -13.16
CA ASP A 144 13.50 -20.22 -11.82
C ASP A 144 14.28 -18.91 -11.76
N ASP A 145 14.87 -18.50 -12.90
CA ASP A 145 15.73 -17.33 -12.99
C ASP A 145 15.08 -16.11 -13.67
N LEU A 146 13.93 -16.25 -14.30
CA LEU A 146 13.31 -15.21 -15.12
C LEU A 146 11.86 -14.94 -14.74
N ALA A 147 11.56 -13.70 -14.37
CA ALA A 147 10.20 -13.22 -14.18
C ALA A 147 9.93 -11.99 -15.05
N VAL A 148 8.67 -11.83 -15.44
CA VAL A 148 8.18 -10.66 -16.18
C VAL A 148 6.91 -10.15 -15.51
N SER A 149 6.65 -8.85 -15.60
CA SER A 149 5.41 -8.27 -15.09
C SER A 149 4.92 -7.10 -15.94
N TYR A 150 3.64 -6.84 -15.82
CA TYR A 150 2.97 -5.63 -16.30
C TYR A 150 2.08 -5.10 -15.19
N GLY A 151 2.08 -3.80 -14.99
CA GLY A 151 1.20 -3.14 -14.04
C GLY A 151 0.77 -1.77 -14.52
N SER A 152 -0.32 -1.29 -13.95
CA SER A 152 -0.84 0.07 -14.11
C SER A 152 -1.26 0.63 -12.76
N HIS A 153 -1.10 1.93 -12.61
CA HIS A 153 -1.54 2.68 -11.44
C HIS A 153 -2.14 4.00 -11.89
N ASN A 154 -3.34 4.31 -11.40
CA ASN A 154 -4.05 5.55 -11.65
C ASN A 154 -4.28 6.28 -10.33
N ILE A 155 -4.03 7.58 -10.30
CA ILE A 155 -4.34 8.46 -9.16
C ILE A 155 -5.30 9.54 -9.67
N GLU A 156 -6.44 9.66 -9.03
CA GLU A 156 -7.47 10.68 -9.26
C GLU A 156 -7.43 11.67 -8.10
N TYR A 157 -7.35 12.96 -8.41
CA TYR A 157 -7.30 14.04 -7.43
C TYR A 157 -8.61 14.82 -7.40
N ASP A 158 -9.18 15.02 -6.22
CA ASP A 158 -10.32 15.93 -6.04
C ASP A 158 -9.95 17.41 -6.26
N ASN A 159 -8.66 17.72 -6.21
CA ASN A 159 -8.14 19.05 -6.47
C ASN A 159 -8.10 19.34 -7.96
N THR A 160 -9.02 20.20 -8.43
CA THR A 160 -9.14 20.59 -9.85
C THR A 160 -7.92 21.33 -10.43
N THR A 161 -6.90 21.63 -9.63
CA THR A 161 -5.63 22.22 -10.08
C THR A 161 -4.52 21.19 -10.26
N LEU A 162 -4.76 19.94 -9.88
CA LEU A 162 -3.88 18.80 -10.12
C LEU A 162 -4.46 17.97 -11.24
N ASP A 163 -3.60 17.50 -12.13
CA ASP A 163 -3.97 16.55 -13.18
C ASP A 163 -3.89 15.13 -12.63
N ASP A 164 -4.87 14.30 -12.97
CA ASP A 164 -4.84 12.88 -12.68
C ASP A 164 -3.57 12.23 -13.26
N GLN A 165 -3.04 11.23 -12.59
CA GLN A 165 -1.83 10.55 -13.01
C GLN A 165 -2.12 9.10 -13.38
N GLU A 166 -1.68 8.69 -14.56
CA GLU A 166 -1.69 7.31 -15.01
C GLU A 166 -0.27 6.84 -15.26
N SER A 167 0.12 5.73 -14.64
CA SER A 167 1.42 5.11 -14.78
C SER A 167 1.27 3.67 -15.27
N THR A 168 2.16 3.23 -16.14
CA THR A 168 2.26 1.84 -16.57
C THR A 168 3.70 1.38 -16.58
N ALA A 169 3.95 0.16 -16.13
CA ALA A 169 5.28 -0.43 -16.14
C ALA A 169 5.26 -1.84 -16.73
N VAL A 170 6.26 -2.13 -17.55
CA VAL A 170 6.65 -3.50 -17.92
C VAL A 170 8.00 -3.75 -17.31
N SER A 171 8.14 -4.78 -16.51
CA SER A 171 9.42 -5.10 -15.90
C SER A 171 9.84 -6.55 -16.11
N VAL A 172 11.16 -6.77 -16.09
CA VAL A 172 11.79 -8.06 -16.24
C VAL A 172 12.85 -8.19 -15.16
N SER A 173 12.81 -9.29 -14.42
CA SER A 173 13.83 -9.68 -13.47
C SER A 173 14.54 -10.93 -13.97
N TYR A 174 15.88 -10.90 -13.99
CA TYR A 174 16.69 -12.06 -14.32
C TYR A 174 17.80 -12.25 -13.28
N THR A 175 17.81 -13.41 -12.63
CA THR A 175 18.83 -13.79 -11.65
C THR A 175 19.90 -14.62 -12.34
N MET A 176 21.11 -14.08 -12.45
CA MET A 176 22.25 -14.87 -12.93
C MET A 176 22.76 -15.74 -11.77
N GLY A 177 22.82 -17.05 -12.01
CA GLY A 177 23.29 -18.01 -11.03
C GLY A 177 24.69 -17.67 -10.51
N SER A 178 24.88 -17.85 -9.21
CA SER A 178 26.18 -17.78 -8.52
C SER A 178 26.90 -19.11 -8.61
#